data_ead7544e7c54a7ecd0fd2dcf2716ac16
#
_entry.id   ead7544e7c54a7ecd0fd2dcf2716ac16
#
_cell.length_a   1.000
_cell.length_b   1.000
_cell.length_c   1.000
_cell.angle_alpha   90.00
_cell.angle_beta   90.00
_cell.angle_gamma   90.00
#
_symmetry.space_group_name_H-M   'P 1'
#
loop_
_entity.id
_entity.type
_entity.pdbx_description
1 polymer ?
#
loop_
_entity_poly.entity_id
_entity_poly.type
_entity_poly.pdbx_seq_one_letter_code
_entity_poly.pdbx_strand_id
1 'polypeptide(L)'
;MYKVLLDDTLMCDSRIEELALINPVAKLEENKAGSFSFVIPPGHPFYDRINKRKSIISVYIDDETGPVFSGMCIEVKKDFYNQKTIYCEGELSFLNDSIQRPARYQGYTVRGLLEAYITNHNLQVEESKRF
;
A
#
# COMPACT_ATOMS: atom_id res chain seq x y z
N MET A 1 12.77 -10.44 -11.03
CA MET A 1 11.69 -9.77 -11.76
C MET A 1 10.57 -9.42 -10.80
N TYR A 2 9.84 -8.38 -11.07
CA TYR A 2 8.78 -7.93 -10.19
C TYR A 2 7.51 -7.59 -10.98
N LYS A 3 6.37 -7.63 -10.29
CA LYS A 3 5.05 -7.23 -10.78
C LYS A 3 4.42 -6.26 -9.80
N VAL A 4 3.65 -5.32 -10.31
CA VAL A 4 2.86 -4.39 -9.51
C VAL A 4 1.41 -4.51 -9.94
N LEU A 5 0.52 -4.72 -8.98
CA LEU A 5 -0.92 -4.79 -9.22
C LEU A 5 -1.61 -3.55 -8.65
N LEU A 6 -2.56 -3.03 -9.39
CA LEU A 6 -3.46 -1.95 -8.97
C LEU A 6 -4.85 -2.53 -8.80
N ASP A 7 -5.38 -2.54 -7.57
CA ASP A 7 -6.67 -3.13 -7.24
C ASP A 7 -6.87 -4.53 -7.86
N ASP A 8 -5.85 -5.40 -7.71
CA ASP A 8 -5.78 -6.75 -8.25
C ASP A 8 -5.64 -6.86 -9.79
N THR A 9 -5.44 -5.75 -10.48
CA THR A 9 -5.18 -5.75 -11.92
C THR A 9 -3.70 -5.48 -12.19
N LEU A 10 -3.09 -6.26 -13.08
CA LEU A 10 -1.67 -6.10 -13.43
C LEU A 10 -1.41 -4.72 -14.03
N MET A 11 -0.69 -3.88 -13.28
CA MET A 11 -0.32 -2.52 -13.70
C MET A 11 1.10 -2.49 -14.31
N CYS A 12 2.01 -3.27 -13.77
CA CYS A 12 3.40 -3.31 -14.19
C CYS A 12 3.93 -4.74 -14.13
N ASP A 13 4.64 -5.12 -15.18
CA ASP A 13 5.47 -6.33 -15.19
C ASP A 13 6.83 -5.92 -15.76
N SER A 14 7.91 -6.22 -15.05
CA SER A 14 9.27 -5.85 -15.47
C SER A 14 9.70 -6.46 -16.82
N ARG A 15 8.94 -7.44 -17.30
CA ARG A 15 9.15 -8.07 -18.61
C ARG A 15 8.40 -7.41 -19.76
N ILE A 16 7.49 -6.48 -19.45
CA ILE A 16 6.64 -5.81 -20.44
C ILE A 16 6.99 -4.32 -20.48
N GLU A 17 7.64 -3.88 -21.55
CA GLU A 17 8.13 -2.50 -21.68
C GLU A 17 7.02 -1.45 -21.65
N GLU A 18 5.87 -1.74 -22.23
CA GLU A 18 4.72 -0.84 -22.31
C GLU A 18 4.09 -0.56 -20.92
N LEU A 19 4.34 -1.43 -19.97
CA LEU A 19 3.87 -1.30 -18.59
C LEU A 19 4.99 -0.86 -17.63
N ALA A 20 6.10 -0.35 -18.16
CA ALA A 20 7.24 0.04 -17.32
C ALA A 20 6.93 1.26 -16.45
N LEU A 21 7.35 1.19 -15.20
CA LEU A 21 7.37 2.31 -14.24
C LEU A 21 8.79 2.85 -14.13
N ILE A 22 8.91 4.13 -13.79
CA ILE A 22 10.19 4.81 -13.63
C ILE A 22 10.58 4.82 -12.15
N ASN A 23 11.80 4.40 -11.84
CA ASN A 23 12.39 4.40 -10.50
C ASN A 23 11.47 3.80 -9.40
N PRO A 24 10.96 2.58 -9.55
CA PRO A 24 10.18 1.97 -8.47
C PRO A 24 11.09 1.66 -7.28
N VAL A 25 10.69 2.14 -6.10
CA VAL A 25 11.44 1.96 -4.85
C VAL A 25 10.49 1.49 -3.76
N ALA A 26 10.75 0.31 -3.22
CA ALA A 26 10.08 -0.21 -2.03
C ALA A 26 11.02 -0.10 -0.83
N LYS A 27 10.55 0.50 0.25
CA LYS A 27 11.26 0.59 1.53
C LYS A 27 10.51 -0.22 2.56
N LEU A 28 11.13 -1.27 3.05
CA LEU A 28 10.58 -2.15 4.07
C LEU A 28 11.47 -2.09 5.29
N GLU A 29 10.91 -1.68 6.42
CA GLU A 29 11.61 -1.60 7.69
C GLU A 29 10.81 -2.34 8.75
N GLU A 30 11.51 -2.98 9.68
CA GLU A 30 10.89 -3.66 10.80
C GLU A 30 10.09 -2.67 11.67
N ASN A 31 8.90 -3.08 12.09
CA ASN A 31 7.97 -2.27 12.90
C ASN A 31 7.50 -0.97 12.25
N LYS A 32 7.57 -0.88 10.92
CA LYS A 32 7.04 0.25 10.16
C LYS A 32 6.11 -0.23 9.06
N ALA A 33 5.22 0.65 8.63
CA ALA A 33 4.28 0.36 7.55
C ALA A 33 4.97 0.09 6.21
N GLY A 34 6.16 0.63 6.01
CA GLY A 34 6.84 0.60 4.72
C GLY A 34 6.26 1.59 3.71
N SER A 35 6.94 1.72 2.59
CA SER A 35 6.51 2.60 1.52
C SER A 35 6.89 2.04 0.15
N PHE A 36 6.12 2.43 -0.85
CA PHE A 36 6.44 2.16 -2.25
C PHE A 36 6.22 3.43 -3.06
N SER A 37 7.21 3.83 -3.82
CA SER A 37 7.14 5.00 -4.69
C SER A 37 7.60 4.68 -6.10
N PHE A 38 6.98 5.32 -7.06
CA PHE A 38 7.35 5.18 -8.47
C PHE A 38 6.88 6.40 -9.26
N VAL A 39 7.39 6.53 -10.47
CA VAL A 39 6.94 7.54 -11.44
C VAL A 39 6.24 6.83 -12.59
N ILE A 40 5.03 7.28 -12.91
CA ILE A 40 4.25 6.74 -14.03
C ILE A 40 4.25 7.75 -15.19
N PRO A 41 4.68 7.33 -16.40
CA PRO A 41 4.69 8.21 -17.56
C PRO A 41 3.29 8.42 -18.15
N PRO A 42 3.02 9.55 -18.83
CA PRO A 42 1.69 9.86 -19.38
C PRO A 42 1.13 8.84 -20.36
N GLY A 43 2.00 8.12 -21.07
CA GLY A 43 1.60 7.08 -22.03
C GLY A 43 1.24 5.73 -21.40
N HIS A 44 1.38 5.59 -20.09
CA HIS A 44 1.08 4.33 -19.41
C HIS A 44 -0.44 4.08 -19.36
N PRO A 45 -0.93 2.84 -19.62
CA PRO A 45 -2.37 2.54 -19.63
C PRO A 45 -3.09 2.85 -18.33
N PHE A 46 -2.39 2.82 -17.19
CA PHE A 46 -2.95 3.07 -15.86
C PHE A 46 -2.71 4.50 -15.34
N TYR A 47 -2.20 5.40 -16.19
CA TYR A 47 -1.85 6.76 -15.79
C TYR A 47 -2.98 7.51 -15.07
N ASP A 48 -4.23 7.38 -15.55
CA ASP A 48 -5.39 8.05 -14.98
C ASP A 48 -6.23 7.16 -14.03
N ARG A 49 -5.75 5.97 -13.73
CA ARG A 49 -6.48 4.98 -12.93
C ARG A 49 -6.06 4.94 -11.46
N ILE A 50 -4.99 5.62 -11.10
CA ILE A 50 -4.49 5.66 -9.73
C ILE A 50 -5.15 6.79 -8.97
N ASN A 51 -5.93 6.46 -7.95
CA ASN A 51 -6.69 7.40 -7.14
C ASN A 51 -6.11 7.53 -5.73
N LYS A 52 -5.82 8.76 -5.33
CA LYS A 52 -5.34 9.08 -4.00
C LYS A 52 -6.34 8.59 -2.94
N ARG A 53 -5.83 7.87 -1.93
CA ARG A 53 -6.59 7.31 -0.80
C ARG A 53 -7.68 6.28 -1.17
N LYS A 54 -7.61 5.71 -2.37
CA LYS A 54 -8.54 4.67 -2.83
C LYS A 54 -7.83 3.47 -3.42
N SER A 55 -6.83 3.71 -4.28
CA SER A 55 -6.14 2.64 -4.98
C SER A 55 -5.21 1.85 -4.04
N ILE A 56 -5.33 0.54 -4.08
CA ILE A 56 -4.45 -0.39 -3.37
C ILE A 56 -3.41 -0.91 -4.36
N ILE A 57 -2.16 -0.82 -3.96
CA ILE A 57 -1.03 -1.22 -4.79
C ILE A 57 -0.29 -2.37 -4.10
N SER A 58 -0.10 -3.46 -4.82
CA SER A 58 0.60 -4.65 -4.34
C SER A 58 1.80 -4.95 -5.23
N VAL A 59 2.93 -5.23 -4.61
CA VAL A 59 4.20 -5.54 -5.30
C VAL A 59 4.56 -6.99 -5.04
N TYR A 60 4.85 -7.73 -6.11
CA TYR A 60 5.25 -9.13 -6.06
C TYR A 60 6.63 -9.30 -6.67
N ILE A 61 7.42 -10.18 -6.07
CA ILE A 61 8.69 -10.67 -6.63
C ILE A 61 8.50 -12.14 -6.99
N ASP A 62 9.05 -12.58 -8.12
CA ASP A 62 8.78 -13.90 -8.74
C ASP A 62 8.90 -15.10 -7.79
N ASP A 63 9.84 -15.07 -6.85
CA ASP A 63 10.12 -16.19 -5.94
C ASP A 63 9.33 -16.15 -4.62
N GLU A 64 8.46 -15.17 -4.45
CA GLU A 64 7.69 -14.99 -3.22
C GLU A 64 6.26 -15.51 -3.37
N THR A 65 5.74 -16.11 -2.32
CA THR A 65 4.39 -16.69 -2.29
C THR A 65 3.28 -15.66 -2.08
N GLY A 66 3.64 -14.42 -1.75
CA GLY A 66 2.71 -13.33 -1.50
C GLY A 66 3.30 -11.98 -1.84
N PRO A 67 2.55 -10.89 -1.70
CA PRO A 67 3.09 -9.56 -1.98
C PRO A 67 4.19 -9.21 -0.97
N VAL A 68 5.29 -8.65 -1.46
CA VAL A 68 6.36 -8.10 -0.60
C VAL A 68 5.96 -6.73 -0.05
N PHE A 69 5.05 -6.06 -0.71
CA PHE A 69 4.45 -4.81 -0.26
C PHE A 69 2.98 -4.79 -0.68
N SER A 70 2.13 -4.32 0.22
CA SER A 70 0.74 -3.99 -0.09
C SER A 70 0.37 -2.72 0.66
N GLY A 71 -0.21 -1.77 -0.02
CA GLY A 71 -0.54 -0.49 0.58
C GLY A 71 -1.41 0.39 -0.28
N MET A 72 -1.72 1.56 0.24
CA MET A 72 -2.61 2.53 -0.40
C MET A 72 -1.83 3.70 -0.95
N CYS A 73 -2.20 4.18 -2.14
CA CYS A 73 -1.71 5.44 -2.68
C CYS A 73 -2.18 6.60 -1.80
N ILE A 74 -1.26 7.37 -1.25
CA ILE A 74 -1.57 8.51 -0.39
C ILE A 74 -1.17 9.85 -0.99
N GLU A 75 -0.31 9.88 -1.97
CA GLU A 75 0.12 11.11 -2.62
C GLU A 75 0.36 10.90 -4.11
N VAL A 76 -0.12 11.84 -4.92
CA VAL A 76 0.10 11.90 -6.36
C VAL A 76 0.61 13.31 -6.70
N LYS A 77 1.82 13.40 -7.23
CA LYS A 77 2.43 14.65 -7.69
C LYS A 77 2.68 14.61 -9.18
N LYS A 78 2.25 15.63 -9.89
CA LYS A 78 2.45 15.76 -11.33
C LYS A 78 3.56 16.78 -11.60
N ASP A 79 4.52 16.44 -12.45
CA ASP A 79 5.60 17.34 -12.84
C ASP A 79 5.29 18.14 -14.12
N PHE A 80 6.26 18.91 -14.56
CA PHE A 80 6.15 19.74 -15.79
C PHE A 80 5.97 18.89 -17.06
N TYR A 81 6.50 17.68 -17.10
CA TYR A 81 6.38 16.74 -18.22
C TYR A 81 5.17 15.83 -18.15
N ASN A 82 4.24 16.13 -17.25
CA ASN A 82 3.04 15.33 -16.98
C ASN A 82 3.33 13.92 -16.41
N GLN A 83 4.55 13.65 -15.97
CA GLN A 83 4.84 12.43 -15.23
C GLN A 83 4.29 12.54 -13.82
N LYS A 84 3.65 11.49 -13.33
CA LYS A 84 3.12 11.45 -11.96
C LYS A 84 4.05 10.67 -11.05
N THR A 85 4.46 11.28 -9.95
CA THR A 85 5.14 10.59 -8.85
C THR A 85 4.09 10.10 -7.87
N ILE A 86 4.04 8.79 -7.66
CA ILE A 86 3.08 8.13 -6.79
C ILE A 86 3.80 7.65 -5.54
N TYR A 87 3.24 7.98 -4.38
CA TYR A 87 3.74 7.54 -3.09
C TYR A 87 2.66 6.73 -2.37
N CYS A 88 3.02 5.52 -1.93
CA CYS A 88 2.13 4.59 -1.24
C CYS A 88 2.69 4.24 0.14
N GLU A 89 1.82 4.11 1.13
CA GLU A 89 2.15 3.59 2.45
C GLU A 89 1.56 2.20 2.65
N GLY A 90 2.29 1.35 3.37
CA GLY A 90 1.86 -0.02 3.67
C GLY A 90 0.60 -0.08 4.53
N GLU A 91 -0.03 -1.24 4.55
CA GLU A 91 -1.33 -1.47 5.21
C GLU A 91 -1.32 -1.16 6.71
N LEU A 92 -0.19 -1.30 7.40
CA LEU A 92 -0.10 -0.92 8.81
C LEU A 92 -0.44 0.55 9.05
N SER A 93 -0.29 1.43 8.07
CA SER A 93 -0.69 2.83 8.17
C SER A 93 -2.20 3.02 8.36
N PHE A 94 -3.01 2.02 8.01
CA PHE A 94 -4.47 2.06 8.20
C PHE A 94 -4.85 2.18 9.68
N LEU A 95 -4.00 1.72 10.58
CA LEU A 95 -4.20 1.88 12.02
C LEU A 95 -4.24 3.34 12.48
N ASN A 96 -3.67 4.26 11.69
CA ASN A 96 -3.74 5.70 11.95
C ASN A 96 -5.15 6.27 11.72
N ASP A 97 -6.02 5.54 11.04
CA ASP A 97 -7.39 5.97 10.72
C ASP A 97 -8.39 5.61 11.84
N SER A 98 -7.93 5.01 12.91
CA SER A 98 -8.76 4.64 14.06
C SER A 98 -8.21 5.22 15.36
N ILE A 99 -9.10 5.36 16.35
CA ILE A 99 -8.77 5.89 17.67
C ILE A 99 -8.91 4.76 18.70
N GLN A 100 -7.86 4.58 19.50
CA GLN A 100 -7.85 3.65 20.63
C GLN A 100 -8.08 4.44 21.92
N ARG A 101 -9.09 4.07 22.69
CA ARG A 101 -9.32 4.67 24.01
C ARG A 101 -8.32 4.11 25.02
N PRO A 102 -7.80 4.95 25.93
CA PRO A 102 -6.99 4.45 27.04
C PRO A 102 -7.77 3.40 27.84
N ALA A 103 -7.13 2.27 28.10
CA ALA A 103 -7.71 1.18 28.86
C ALA A 103 -6.60 0.39 29.57
N ARG A 104 -6.99 -0.35 30.63
CA ARG A 104 -6.09 -1.30 31.27
C ARG A 104 -6.35 -2.69 30.73
N TYR A 105 -5.28 -3.35 30.32
CA TYR A 105 -5.32 -4.71 29.81
C TYR A 105 -4.59 -5.64 30.77
N GLN A 106 -5.31 -6.19 31.74
CA GLN A 106 -4.76 -7.15 32.71
C GLN A 106 -5.06 -8.57 32.25
N GLY A 107 -4.07 -9.46 32.34
CA GLY A 107 -4.20 -10.87 31.94
C GLY A 107 -4.26 -11.11 30.44
N TYR A 108 -4.03 -10.08 29.61
CA TYR A 108 -3.96 -10.22 28.16
C TYR A 108 -2.59 -10.75 27.72
N THR A 109 -2.60 -11.66 26.74
CA THR A 109 -1.39 -12.00 25.99
C THR A 109 -1.12 -10.90 24.97
N VAL A 110 0.11 -10.85 24.39
CA VAL A 110 0.43 -9.92 23.30
C VAL A 110 -0.53 -10.10 22.12
N ARG A 111 -0.83 -11.35 21.76
CA ARG A 111 -1.80 -11.68 20.72
C ARG A 111 -3.20 -11.15 21.05
N GLY A 112 -3.67 -11.39 22.28
CA GLY A 112 -5.00 -10.91 22.71
C GLY A 112 -5.11 -9.39 22.69
N LEU A 113 -4.05 -8.67 23.05
CA LEU A 113 -3.99 -7.21 22.97
C LEU A 113 -4.07 -6.72 21.53
N LEU A 114 -3.31 -7.33 20.62
CA LEU A 114 -3.35 -6.99 19.20
C LEU A 114 -4.72 -7.28 18.57
N GLU A 115 -5.34 -8.40 18.92
CA GLU A 115 -6.70 -8.74 18.46
C GLU A 115 -7.73 -7.71 18.92
N ALA A 116 -7.62 -7.23 20.17
CA ALA A 116 -8.50 -6.19 20.71
C ALA A 116 -8.35 -4.88 19.92
N TYR A 117 -7.13 -4.46 19.63
CA TYR A 117 -6.87 -3.26 18.84
C TYR A 117 -7.36 -3.39 17.40
N ILE A 118 -7.13 -4.51 16.77
CA ILE A 118 -7.58 -4.78 15.38
C ILE A 118 -9.10 -4.80 15.31
N THR A 119 -9.77 -5.45 16.25
CA THR A 119 -11.24 -5.47 16.31
C THR A 119 -11.81 -4.06 16.44
N ASN A 120 -11.25 -3.24 17.33
CA ASN A 120 -11.68 -1.86 17.51
C ASN A 120 -11.41 -1.01 16.26
N HIS A 121 -10.26 -1.18 15.62
CA HIS A 121 -9.96 -0.54 14.35
C HIS A 121 -10.97 -0.91 13.26
N ASN A 122 -11.24 -2.21 13.11
CA ASN A 122 -12.16 -2.72 12.07
C ASN A 122 -13.59 -2.21 12.20
N LEU A 123 -14.02 -1.85 13.41
CA LEU A 123 -15.33 -1.24 13.65
C LEU A 123 -15.41 0.23 13.21
N GLN A 124 -14.27 0.89 13.07
CA GLN A 124 -14.19 2.33 12.79
C GLN A 124 -13.90 2.67 11.32
N VAL A 125 -13.44 1.70 10.52
CA VAL A 125 -12.96 1.95 9.17
C VAL A 125 -13.75 1.20 8.12
N GLU A 126 -13.60 1.65 6.85
CA GLU A 126 -14.16 0.98 5.69
C GLU A 126 -13.57 -0.43 5.51
N GLU A 127 -14.30 -1.29 4.83
CA GLU A 127 -13.91 -2.69 4.60
C GLU A 127 -12.50 -2.83 3.99
N SER A 128 -12.15 -1.95 3.05
CA SER A 128 -10.83 -1.96 2.39
C SER A 128 -9.64 -1.70 3.33
N LYS A 129 -9.89 -1.15 4.52
CA LYS A 129 -8.86 -0.81 5.53
C LYS A 129 -8.87 -1.73 6.75
N ARG A 130 -9.69 -2.76 6.73
CA ARG A 130 -9.76 -3.76 7.80
C ARG A 130 -8.63 -4.79 7.70
N PHE A 131 -8.29 -5.34 8.84
CA PHE A 131 -7.33 -6.44 8.96
C PHE A 131 -8.00 -7.76 9.25
#